data_9697c4f4c346f50f30c212ad0885da3d
#
_entry.id   9697c4f4c346f50f30c212ad0885da3d
#
_cell.length_a   1.000
_cell.length_b   1.000
_cell.length_c   1.000
_cell.angle_alpha   90.00
_cell.angle_beta   90.00
_cell.angle_gamma   90.00
#
_symmetry.space_group_name_H-M   'P 1'
#
loop_
_entity.id
_entity.type
_entity.pdbx_description
1 polymer ?
#
loop_
_entity_poly.entity_id
_entity_poly.type
_entity_poly.pdbx_seq_one_letter_code
_entity_poly.pdbx_strand_id
1 'polypeptide(L)' 'MKITIEFDTDNAAFEDNFLMEVTKALSQAKGAIIDSENTTGIRRPLKDTNGNRIGVVNIENN' A
#
# COMPACT_ATOMS: atom_id res chain seq x y z
N MET A 1 12.63 10.02 -9.18
CA MET A 1 11.75 8.96 -8.66
C MET A 1 10.49 9.58 -8.07
N LYS A 2 9.36 9.00 -8.38
CA LYS A 2 8.10 9.43 -7.81
C LYS A 2 7.41 8.25 -7.13
N ILE A 3 7.04 8.42 -5.86
CA ILE A 3 6.34 7.42 -5.08
C ILE A 3 4.93 7.91 -4.81
N THR A 4 3.94 7.11 -5.17
CA THR A 4 2.54 7.43 -4.92
C THR A 4 1.93 6.29 -4.09
N ILE A 5 1.29 6.64 -2.98
CA ILE A 5 0.60 5.68 -2.12
C ILE A 5 -0.84 6.14 -2.01
N GLU A 6 -1.78 5.28 -2.39
CA GLU A 6 -3.18 5.64 -2.44
C GLU A 6 -4.01 4.45 -1.97
N PHE A 7 -4.92 4.69 -1.03
CA PHE A 7 -5.86 3.66 -0.62
C PHE A 7 -7.11 4.27 0.02
N ASP A 8 -8.21 3.53 -0.06
CA ASP A 8 -9.49 3.91 0.53
C ASP A 8 -9.67 3.23 1.89
N THR A 9 -10.36 3.90 2.78
CA THR A 9 -10.65 3.37 4.12
C THR A 9 -12.13 3.08 4.32
N ASP A 10 -12.86 2.87 3.23
CA ASP A 10 -14.33 2.73 3.28
C ASP A 10 -14.82 1.33 3.61
N ASN A 11 -13.95 0.31 3.61
CA ASN A 11 -14.43 -1.04 3.86
C ASN A 11 -14.51 -1.38 5.36
N ALA A 12 -15.18 -2.50 5.66
CA ALA A 12 -15.47 -2.89 7.03
C ALA A 12 -14.24 -3.10 7.92
N ALA A 13 -13.11 -3.51 7.33
CA ALA A 13 -11.89 -3.73 8.10
C ALA A 13 -11.43 -2.44 8.80
N PHE A 14 -11.58 -1.29 8.13
CA PHE A 14 -11.21 0.00 8.70
C PHE A 14 -12.20 0.48 9.76
N GLU A 15 -13.45 0.06 9.69
CA GLU A 15 -14.44 0.39 10.71
C GLU A 15 -14.11 -0.27 12.05
N ASP A 16 -13.63 -1.52 12.00
CA ASP A 16 -13.34 -2.28 13.21
C ASP A 16 -12.03 -1.85 13.86
N ASN A 17 -11.02 -1.51 13.08
CA ASN A 17 -9.69 -1.20 13.63
C ASN A 17 -8.93 -0.29 12.69
N PHE A 18 -9.38 0.95 12.63
CA PHE A 18 -8.88 1.94 11.67
C PHE A 18 -7.36 2.08 11.70
N LEU A 19 -6.81 2.37 12.87
CA LEU A 19 -5.38 2.67 12.99
C LEU A 19 -4.51 1.48 12.61
N MET A 20 -4.90 0.27 13.03
CA MET A 20 -4.15 -0.93 12.69
C MET A 20 -4.19 -1.19 11.18
N GLU A 21 -5.34 -1.01 10.53
CA GLU A 21 -5.45 -1.23 9.09
C GLU A 21 -4.66 -0.21 8.29
N VAL A 22 -4.67 1.06 8.71
CA VAL A 22 -3.83 2.09 8.09
C VAL A 22 -2.35 1.74 8.23
N THR A 23 -1.94 1.30 9.42
CA THR A 23 -0.56 0.90 9.67
C THR A 23 -0.15 -0.28 8.77
N LYS A 24 -1.02 -1.26 8.58
CA LYS A 24 -0.75 -2.40 7.69
C LYS A 24 -0.58 -1.95 6.24
N ALA A 25 -1.44 -1.04 5.77
CA ALA A 25 -1.34 -0.52 4.41
C ALA A 25 -0.01 0.18 4.20
N LEU A 26 0.39 1.02 5.15
CA LEU A 26 1.66 1.74 5.07
C LEU A 26 2.86 0.79 5.14
N SER A 27 2.76 -0.28 5.93
CA SER A 27 3.83 -1.29 6.00
C SER A 27 4.00 -2.03 4.68
N GLN A 28 2.90 -2.33 3.99
CA GLN A 28 2.97 -2.94 2.67
C GLN A 28 3.64 -2.00 1.66
N ALA A 29 3.29 -0.71 1.70
CA ALA A 29 3.92 0.30 0.85
C ALA A 29 5.42 0.39 1.15
N LYS A 30 5.80 0.36 2.42
CA LYS A 30 7.20 0.36 2.83
C LYS A 30 7.95 -0.82 2.22
N GLY A 31 7.34 -2.03 2.26
CA GLY A 31 7.95 -3.22 1.66
C GLY A 31 8.21 -3.06 0.17
N ALA A 32 7.25 -2.47 -0.55
CA ALA A 32 7.43 -2.20 -1.98
C ALA A 32 8.56 -1.20 -2.23
N ILE A 33 8.67 -0.18 -1.39
CA ILE A 33 9.73 0.83 -1.52
C ILE A 33 11.10 0.20 -1.29
N ILE A 34 11.22 -0.68 -0.30
CA ILE A 34 12.47 -1.40 -0.04
C ILE A 34 12.85 -2.26 -1.26
N ASP A 35 11.89 -2.98 -1.82
CA ASP A 35 12.14 -3.83 -2.99
C ASP A 35 12.54 -3.01 -4.21
N SER A 36 12.11 -1.74 -4.30
CA SER A 36 12.43 -0.87 -5.44
C SER A 36 13.90 -0.50 -5.54
N GLU A 37 14.69 -0.74 -4.50
CA GLU A 37 16.13 -0.48 -4.57
C GLU A 37 16.81 -1.31 -5.66
N ASN A 38 16.24 -2.48 -5.98
CA ASN A 38 16.82 -3.41 -6.93
C ASN A 38 16.04 -3.51 -8.24
N THR A 39 14.88 -2.88 -8.33
CA THR A 39 14.03 -2.91 -9.52
C THR A 39 13.39 -1.56 -9.74
N THR A 40 13.08 -1.28 -10.99
CA THR A 40 12.43 -0.03 -11.37
C THR A 40 10.99 -0.27 -11.80
N GLY A 41 10.14 0.74 -11.60
CA GLY A 41 8.76 0.65 -12.09
C GLY A 41 7.89 -0.34 -11.33
N ILE A 42 7.93 -0.27 -10.00
CA ILE A 42 7.10 -1.15 -9.16
C ILE A 42 5.69 -0.58 -9.02
N ARG A 43 4.70 -1.46 -9.18
CA ARG A 43 3.30 -1.16 -8.89
C ARG A 43 2.71 -2.36 -8.17
N ARG A 44 2.27 -2.17 -6.93
CA ARG A 44 1.74 -3.26 -6.10
C ARG A 44 0.42 -2.88 -5.45
N PRO A 45 -0.53 -3.83 -5.36
CA PRO A 45 -1.76 -3.58 -4.64
C PRO A 45 -1.50 -3.51 -3.14
N LEU A 46 -2.29 -2.69 -2.46
CA LEU A 46 -2.37 -2.66 -1.01
C LEU A 46 -3.65 -3.38 -0.61
N LYS A 47 -3.57 -4.20 0.43
CA LYS A 47 -4.70 -5.05 0.84
C LYS A 47 -5.01 -4.88 2.32
N ASP A 48 -6.28 -5.05 2.66
CA ASP A 48 -6.70 -5.06 4.05
C ASP A 48 -6.43 -6.43 4.68
N THR A 49 -6.81 -6.57 5.96
CA THR A 49 -6.58 -7.80 6.71
C THR A 49 -7.34 -9.01 6.15
N ASN A 50 -8.40 -8.76 5.38
CA ASN A 50 -9.21 -9.81 4.75
C ASN A 50 -8.76 -10.16 3.33
N GLY A 51 -7.69 -9.53 2.86
CA GLY A 51 -7.17 -9.77 1.52
C GLY A 51 -7.86 -8.97 0.42
N ASN A 52 -8.73 -8.03 0.78
CA ASN A 52 -9.38 -7.16 -0.21
C ASN A 52 -8.44 -6.05 -0.65
N ARG A 53 -8.39 -5.79 -1.94
CA ARG A 53 -7.58 -4.71 -2.48
C ARG A 53 -8.20 -3.36 -2.08
N ILE A 54 -7.41 -2.52 -1.42
CA ILE A 54 -7.86 -1.21 -0.96
C ILE A 54 -7.17 -0.06 -1.68
N GLY A 55 -6.08 -0.32 -2.38
CA GLY A 55 -5.35 0.73 -3.06
C GLY A 55 -4.10 0.20 -3.74
N VAL A 56 -3.16 1.11 -3.97
CA VAL A 56 -1.96 0.79 -4.74
C VAL A 56 -0.79 1.66 -4.27
N VAL A 57 0.41 1.08 -4.31
CA VAL A 57 1.66 1.82 -4.25
C VAL A 57 2.31 1.76 -5.62
N ASN A 58 2.73 2.92 -6.12
CA ASN A 58 3.33 3.04 -7.44
C ASN A 58 4.67 3.78 -7.31
N ILE A 59 5.74 3.16 -7.81
CA ILE A 59 7.09 3.73 -7.75
C ILE A 59 7.60 3.84 -9.18
N GLU A 60 7.70 5.07 -9.66
CA GLU A 60 8.11 5.37 -11.03
C GLU A 60 9.51 5.94 -11.07
N ASN A 61 10.29 5.51 -12.05
CA ASN A 61 11.55 6.16 -12.38
C ASN A 61 11.31 7.20 -13.45
N ASN A 62 11.89 8.33 -13.24
CA ASN A 62 11.83 9.41 -14.24
C ASN A 62 12.86 9.22 -15.32
#